data_efe233dad80b67890eb4f8eae8a76fdf
#
_entry.id   efe233dad80b67890eb4f8eae8a76fdf
#
_cell.length_a   1.000
_cell.length_b   1.000
_cell.length_c   1.000
_cell.angle_alpha   90.00
_cell.angle_beta   90.00
_cell.angle_gamma   90.00
#
_symmetry.space_group_name_H-M   'P 1'
#
loop_
_entity.id
_entity.type
_entity.pdbx_description
1 polymer ?
#
loop_
_entity_poly.entity_id
_entity_poly.type
_entity_poly.pdbx_seq_one_letter_code
_entity_poly.pdbx_strand_id
1 'polypeptide(L)'
;MKTNRLILLLFILLPAYVLAGNRFQELYTNIHQFISQQKAEVGVAIIADGKDTVTVENNRRYPLMSVFKLHQALAVGDYCKRHQLSFDTLLTVDSTDLQPNTYSPLRDRYPHGGKFSLKQLIEYTLHLSDNNACDILFKFTGGPTMTDRYIRSLGVNDFSIQYTEDDMHRNLNLGYENWSTPLATAEVIEALLTRTLFDKPHQEFIKEALVTCQTGTSRIVYPLQDKQVTVGHKTGTGDRNTSGQLIAINDAGFVQFPNGHRYTLVVFVKDSQESMEDTEAIIAQISEMVYQAFSKP
;
A
#
# COMPACT_ATOMS: atom_id res chain seq x y z
N MET A 1 -37.79 37.78 -19.95
CA MET A 1 -36.74 37.02 -20.68
C MET A 1 -35.60 36.65 -19.72
N LYS A 2 -35.82 35.80 -18.72
CA LYS A 2 -34.73 35.34 -17.77
C LYS A 2 -34.81 33.86 -17.41
N THR A 3 -35.57 33.04 -18.13
CA THR A 3 -35.80 31.63 -17.76
C THR A 3 -35.06 30.59 -18.65
N ASN A 4 -34.40 30.98 -19.73
CA ASN A 4 -33.82 30.01 -20.67
C ASN A 4 -32.34 29.70 -20.48
N ARG A 5 -31.62 30.33 -19.51
CA ARG A 5 -30.20 30.06 -19.29
C ARG A 5 -29.89 28.93 -18.29
N LEU A 6 -30.85 28.57 -17.43
CA LEU A 6 -30.64 27.54 -16.40
C LEU A 6 -30.82 26.11 -16.95
N ILE A 7 -31.65 25.92 -17.96
CA ILE A 7 -31.94 24.61 -18.55
C ILE A 7 -30.76 24.09 -19.41
N LEU A 8 -29.97 24.99 -20.01
CA LEU A 8 -28.85 24.62 -20.89
C LEU A 8 -27.64 24.07 -20.11
N LEU A 9 -27.45 24.48 -18.84
CA LEU A 9 -26.36 23.98 -17.99
C LEU A 9 -26.62 22.57 -17.43
N LEU A 10 -27.89 22.19 -17.26
CA LEU A 10 -28.25 20.85 -16.76
C LEU A 10 -28.04 19.76 -17.82
N PHE A 11 -28.19 20.10 -19.12
CA PHE A 11 -27.98 19.14 -20.22
C PHE A 11 -26.51 18.82 -20.53
N ILE A 12 -25.57 19.67 -20.11
CA ILE A 12 -24.13 19.43 -20.35
C ILE A 12 -23.51 18.52 -19.26
N LEU A 13 -24.09 18.48 -18.06
CA LEU A 13 -23.58 17.65 -16.97
C LEU A 13 -24.07 16.19 -17.01
N LEU A 14 -25.27 15.96 -17.55
CA LEU A 14 -25.86 14.62 -17.64
C LEU A 14 -25.02 13.58 -18.44
N PRO A 15 -24.45 13.88 -19.63
CA PRO A 15 -23.68 12.91 -20.36
C PRO A 15 -22.36 12.54 -19.66
N ALA A 16 -21.73 13.45 -18.94
CA ALA A 16 -20.48 13.17 -18.21
C ALA A 16 -20.69 12.22 -17.02
N TYR A 17 -21.78 12.36 -16.28
CA TYR A 17 -22.13 11.45 -15.18
C TYR A 17 -22.50 10.04 -15.66
N VAL A 18 -23.22 9.93 -16.77
CA VAL A 18 -23.60 8.63 -17.37
C VAL A 18 -22.37 7.92 -17.92
N LEU A 19 -21.43 8.63 -18.55
CA LEU A 19 -20.18 8.07 -19.07
C LEU A 19 -19.23 7.61 -17.95
N ALA A 20 -19.12 8.37 -16.87
CA ALA A 20 -18.31 8.00 -15.70
C ALA A 20 -18.89 6.75 -15.01
N GLY A 21 -20.20 6.68 -14.79
CA GLY A 21 -20.87 5.51 -14.22
C GLY A 21 -20.66 4.24 -15.05
N ASN A 22 -20.71 4.32 -16.37
CA ASN A 22 -20.45 3.20 -17.26
C ASN A 22 -18.98 2.73 -17.18
N ARG A 23 -18.01 3.64 -17.08
CA ARG A 23 -16.58 3.31 -16.98
C ARG A 23 -16.26 2.51 -15.72
N PHE A 24 -16.77 2.93 -14.57
CA PHE A 24 -16.53 2.22 -13.31
C PHE A 24 -17.23 0.85 -13.27
N GLN A 25 -18.43 0.74 -13.82
CA GLN A 25 -19.13 -0.53 -13.92
C GLN A 25 -18.43 -1.49 -14.89
N GLU A 26 -17.91 -1.01 -16.01
CA GLU A 26 -17.13 -1.81 -16.95
C GLU A 26 -15.81 -2.28 -16.32
N LEU A 27 -15.09 -1.39 -15.63
CA LEU A 27 -13.86 -1.73 -14.91
C LEU A 27 -14.10 -2.79 -13.83
N TYR A 28 -15.16 -2.65 -13.02
CA TYR A 28 -15.57 -3.66 -12.06
C TYR A 28 -15.80 -5.02 -12.73
N THR A 29 -16.58 -5.03 -13.81
CA THR A 29 -16.94 -6.26 -14.51
C THR A 29 -15.71 -6.96 -15.08
N ASN A 30 -14.80 -6.20 -15.73
CA ASN A 30 -13.59 -6.73 -16.31
C ASN A 30 -12.64 -7.32 -15.26
N ILE A 31 -12.42 -6.59 -14.15
CA ILE A 31 -11.60 -7.09 -13.05
C ILE A 31 -12.23 -8.34 -12.42
N HIS A 32 -13.53 -8.30 -12.13
CA HIS A 32 -14.23 -9.45 -11.52
C HIS A 32 -14.17 -10.69 -12.41
N GLN A 33 -14.39 -10.55 -13.71
CA GLN A 33 -14.27 -11.65 -14.67
C GLN A 33 -12.83 -12.19 -14.72
N PHE A 34 -11.85 -11.32 -14.72
CA PHE A 34 -10.43 -11.72 -14.75
C PHE A 34 -10.02 -12.49 -13.49
N ILE A 35 -10.33 -11.96 -12.30
CA ILE A 35 -9.93 -12.60 -11.04
C ILE A 35 -10.67 -13.92 -10.78
N SER A 36 -11.89 -14.09 -11.30
CA SER A 36 -12.65 -15.32 -11.17
C SER A 36 -12.01 -16.55 -11.87
N GLN A 37 -11.05 -16.31 -12.75
CA GLN A 37 -10.31 -17.35 -13.49
C GLN A 37 -8.97 -17.71 -12.80
N GLN A 38 -8.57 -16.97 -11.76
CA GLN A 38 -7.31 -17.21 -11.08
C GLN A 38 -7.44 -18.28 -9.98
N LYS A 39 -6.39 -19.04 -9.76
CA LYS A 39 -6.32 -20.00 -8.64
C LYS A 39 -5.80 -19.33 -7.37
N ALA A 40 -6.41 -18.22 -7.02
CA ALA A 40 -6.07 -17.37 -5.88
C ALA A 40 -7.29 -16.59 -5.41
N GLU A 41 -7.28 -16.15 -4.15
CA GLU A 41 -8.22 -15.13 -3.69
C GLU A 41 -7.64 -13.74 -4.00
N VAL A 42 -8.34 -12.95 -4.82
CA VAL A 42 -7.87 -11.62 -5.23
C VAL A 42 -8.86 -10.55 -4.80
N GLY A 43 -8.37 -9.55 -4.08
CA GLY A 43 -9.15 -8.39 -3.66
C GLY A 43 -8.57 -7.10 -4.23
N VAL A 44 -9.45 -6.21 -4.70
CA VAL A 44 -9.04 -4.95 -5.33
C VAL A 44 -9.82 -3.78 -4.76
N ALA A 45 -9.13 -2.66 -4.54
CA ALA A 45 -9.74 -1.36 -4.30
C ALA A 45 -9.09 -0.29 -5.15
N ILE A 46 -9.92 0.57 -5.73
CA ILE A 46 -9.51 1.72 -6.54
C ILE A 46 -10.25 2.94 -6.00
N ILE A 47 -9.52 4.03 -5.75
CA ILE A 47 -10.11 5.33 -5.41
C ILE A 47 -9.59 6.35 -6.43
N ALA A 48 -10.50 6.89 -7.23
CA ALA A 48 -10.20 7.88 -8.25
C ALA A 48 -10.37 9.30 -7.72
N ASP A 49 -9.35 10.14 -7.87
CA ASP A 49 -9.32 11.55 -7.44
C ASP A 49 -9.77 11.79 -6.00
N GLY A 50 -9.65 10.75 -5.13
CA GLY A 50 -10.08 10.80 -3.75
C GLY A 50 -11.60 10.83 -3.54
N LYS A 51 -12.39 10.41 -4.54
CA LYS A 51 -13.86 10.53 -4.54
C LYS A 51 -14.56 9.25 -4.96
N ASP A 52 -14.31 8.78 -6.17
CA ASP A 52 -15.03 7.65 -6.73
C ASP A 52 -14.33 6.34 -6.37
N THR A 53 -15.06 5.39 -5.84
CA THR A 53 -14.51 4.13 -5.32
C THR A 53 -15.08 2.92 -6.08
N VAL A 54 -14.19 2.03 -6.51
CA VAL A 54 -14.51 0.70 -7.03
C VAL A 54 -13.84 -0.35 -6.18
N THR A 55 -14.57 -1.35 -5.72
CA THR A 55 -14.02 -2.49 -4.98
C THR A 55 -14.47 -3.81 -5.59
N VAL A 56 -13.57 -4.79 -5.62
CA VAL A 56 -13.86 -6.16 -6.03
C VAL A 56 -13.34 -7.10 -4.94
N GLU A 57 -14.19 -8.03 -4.46
CA GLU A 57 -13.88 -8.96 -3.37
C GLU A 57 -13.30 -8.29 -2.10
N ASN A 58 -13.83 -7.12 -1.74
CA ASN A 58 -13.37 -6.31 -0.61
C ASN A 58 -13.87 -6.79 0.76
N ASN A 59 -14.72 -7.80 0.81
CA ASN A 59 -15.33 -8.32 2.04
C ASN A 59 -14.51 -9.43 2.73
N ARG A 60 -13.28 -9.66 2.29
CA ARG A 60 -12.37 -10.68 2.81
C ARG A 60 -11.17 -10.06 3.51
N ARG A 61 -10.55 -10.85 4.39
CA ARG A 61 -9.30 -10.51 5.07
C ARG A 61 -8.11 -11.00 4.24
N TYR A 62 -7.25 -10.07 3.86
CA TYR A 62 -6.04 -10.36 3.10
C TYR A 62 -4.82 -10.12 3.98
N PRO A 63 -3.87 -11.08 4.13
CA PRO A 63 -2.64 -10.86 4.86
C PRO A 63 -1.87 -9.69 4.25
N LEU A 64 -1.53 -8.70 5.07
CA LEU A 64 -0.83 -7.48 4.60
C LEU A 64 0.59 -7.77 4.12
N MET A 65 1.27 -8.75 4.75
CA MET A 65 2.71 -8.88 4.63
C MET A 65 3.37 -7.49 4.76
N SER A 66 4.45 -7.23 4.09
CA SER A 66 5.17 -5.96 4.22
C SER A 66 4.39 -4.69 3.77
N VAL A 67 3.15 -4.78 3.29
CA VAL A 67 2.32 -3.59 3.04
C VAL A 67 2.04 -2.83 4.35
N PHE A 68 1.98 -3.50 5.49
CA PHE A 68 1.79 -2.83 6.79
C PHE A 68 2.92 -1.84 7.14
N LYS A 69 4.10 -1.94 6.51
CA LYS A 69 5.23 -1.02 6.71
C LYS A 69 4.89 0.41 6.30
N LEU A 70 3.95 0.60 5.36
CA LEU A 70 3.38 1.92 5.08
C LEU A 70 2.60 2.45 6.30
N HIS A 71 1.73 1.63 6.90
CA HIS A 71 0.97 2.00 8.09
C HIS A 71 1.91 2.36 9.24
N GLN A 72 2.98 1.58 9.42
CA GLN A 72 4.01 1.82 10.42
C GLN A 72 4.74 3.16 10.19
N ALA A 73 5.13 3.46 8.95
CA ALA A 73 5.83 4.72 8.64
C ALA A 73 4.96 5.94 9.00
N LEU A 74 3.64 5.87 8.76
CA LEU A 74 2.70 6.92 9.18
C LEU A 74 2.61 7.02 10.71
N ALA A 75 2.59 5.89 11.42
CA ALA A 75 2.59 5.89 12.89
C ALA A 75 3.90 6.44 13.46
N VAL A 76 5.05 6.20 12.83
CA VAL A 76 6.34 6.82 13.19
C VAL A 76 6.26 8.33 13.01
N GLY A 77 5.69 8.83 11.91
CA GLY A 77 5.48 10.26 11.67
C GLY A 77 4.63 10.94 12.76
N ASP A 78 3.51 10.31 13.14
CA ASP A 78 2.66 10.77 14.25
C ASP A 78 3.40 10.72 15.60
N TYR A 79 4.14 9.65 15.85
CA TYR A 79 4.94 9.52 17.08
C TYR A 79 5.95 10.66 17.16
N CYS A 80 6.69 10.94 16.09
CA CYS A 80 7.63 12.04 16.04
C CYS A 80 6.96 13.39 16.30
N LYS A 81 5.81 13.67 15.67
CA LYS A 81 5.02 14.87 15.91
C LYS A 81 4.65 15.03 17.40
N ARG A 82 4.12 13.99 18.02
CA ARG A 82 3.69 14.02 19.43
C ARG A 82 4.84 14.20 20.40
N HIS A 83 6.02 13.69 20.08
CA HIS A 83 7.22 13.75 20.91
C HIS A 83 8.22 14.84 20.48
N GLN A 84 7.86 15.70 19.51
CA GLN A 84 8.69 16.78 18.98
C GLN A 84 10.06 16.30 18.48
N LEU A 85 10.08 15.13 17.83
CA LEU A 85 11.26 14.51 17.26
C LEU A 85 11.35 14.76 15.75
N SER A 86 12.58 14.87 15.24
CA SER A 86 12.86 14.89 13.81
C SER A 86 13.14 13.49 13.28
N PHE A 87 12.94 13.26 11.98
CA PHE A 87 13.43 12.05 11.31
C PHE A 87 14.96 11.93 11.30
N ASP A 88 15.70 13.01 11.64
CA ASP A 88 17.15 12.96 11.86
C ASP A 88 17.54 12.41 13.24
N THR A 89 16.56 12.15 14.14
CA THR A 89 16.81 11.52 15.43
C THR A 89 17.54 10.20 15.25
N LEU A 90 18.68 10.05 15.94
CA LEU A 90 19.52 8.85 15.84
C LEU A 90 19.08 7.78 16.85
N LEU A 91 18.93 6.56 16.37
CA LEU A 91 18.78 5.36 17.19
C LEU A 91 20.09 4.55 17.17
N THR A 92 20.45 4.00 18.32
CA THR A 92 21.51 2.97 18.40
C THR A 92 20.86 1.63 18.12
N VAL A 93 21.39 0.92 17.14
CA VAL A 93 20.98 -0.44 16.76
C VAL A 93 22.12 -1.37 17.10
N ASP A 94 21.87 -2.34 17.97
CA ASP A 94 22.83 -3.35 18.32
C ASP A 94 22.70 -4.59 17.43
N SER A 95 23.73 -5.44 17.40
CA SER A 95 23.67 -6.70 16.62
C SER A 95 22.55 -7.62 17.05
N THR A 96 22.08 -7.51 18.30
CA THR A 96 20.93 -8.26 18.84
C THR A 96 19.57 -7.78 18.31
N ASP A 97 19.50 -6.57 17.75
CA ASP A 97 18.31 -6.04 17.08
C ASP A 97 18.21 -6.55 15.61
N LEU A 98 19.28 -7.20 15.11
CA LEU A 98 19.42 -7.64 13.72
C LEU A 98 19.23 -9.16 13.63
N GLN A 99 17.97 -9.60 13.50
CA GLN A 99 17.64 -11.03 13.41
C GLN A 99 18.31 -11.67 12.19
N PRO A 100 18.99 -12.84 12.35
CA PRO A 100 19.81 -13.41 11.30
C PRO A 100 18.99 -14.08 10.17
N ASN A 101 17.82 -14.62 10.48
CA ASN A 101 17.05 -15.49 9.59
C ASN A 101 15.90 -14.77 8.87
N THR A 102 16.01 -13.47 8.65
CA THR A 102 15.00 -12.69 7.94
C THR A 102 15.64 -11.85 6.83
N TYR A 103 14.83 -11.40 5.86
CA TYR A 103 15.31 -10.51 4.81
C TYR A 103 15.67 -9.14 5.39
N SER A 104 16.94 -8.74 5.29
CA SER A 104 17.40 -7.47 5.84
C SER A 104 18.69 -6.96 5.17
N PRO A 105 18.55 -6.13 4.12
CA PRO A 105 19.68 -5.39 3.55
C PRO A 105 20.41 -4.51 4.57
N LEU A 106 19.72 -4.00 5.60
CA LEU A 106 20.32 -3.25 6.70
C LEU A 106 21.37 -4.11 7.44
N ARG A 107 20.96 -5.32 7.88
CA ARG A 107 21.86 -6.27 8.55
C ARG A 107 23.02 -6.67 7.65
N ASP A 108 22.74 -6.97 6.39
CA ASP A 108 23.77 -7.44 5.45
C ASP A 108 24.85 -6.38 5.24
N ARG A 109 24.48 -5.09 5.28
CA ARG A 109 25.42 -3.97 5.17
C ARG A 109 26.07 -3.59 6.50
N TYR A 110 25.39 -3.76 7.63
CA TYR A 110 25.84 -3.34 8.95
C TYR A 110 25.63 -4.46 9.99
N PRO A 111 26.37 -5.60 9.86
CA PRO A 111 26.11 -6.80 10.67
C PRO A 111 26.37 -6.60 12.18
N HIS A 112 27.10 -5.57 12.54
CA HIS A 112 27.39 -5.23 13.95
C HIS A 112 26.50 -4.11 14.49
N GLY A 113 25.49 -3.67 13.71
CA GLY A 113 24.67 -2.52 14.07
C GLY A 113 25.37 -1.18 13.82
N GLY A 114 24.92 -0.15 14.53
CA GLY A 114 25.42 1.22 14.36
C GLY A 114 24.44 2.26 14.84
N LYS A 115 24.66 3.51 14.44
CA LYS A 115 23.72 4.61 14.66
C LYS A 115 23.02 4.96 13.35
N PHE A 116 21.69 4.92 13.36
CA PHE A 116 20.87 5.22 12.20
C PHE A 116 19.83 6.28 12.55
N SER A 117 19.59 7.21 11.64
CA SER A 117 18.46 8.12 11.79
C SER A 117 17.14 7.40 11.54
N LEU A 118 16.05 7.91 12.10
CA LEU A 118 14.70 7.42 11.76
C LEU A 118 14.46 7.48 10.25
N LYS A 119 14.97 8.54 9.60
CA LYS A 119 14.93 8.69 8.14
C LYS A 119 15.52 7.47 7.43
N GLN A 120 16.75 7.08 7.80
CA GLN A 120 17.41 5.91 7.20
C GLN A 120 16.65 4.62 7.45
N LEU A 121 16.12 4.40 8.67
CA LEU A 121 15.33 3.21 8.97
C LEU A 121 14.02 3.16 8.19
N ILE A 122 13.33 4.30 8.01
CA ILE A 122 12.12 4.40 7.16
C ILE A 122 12.49 4.12 5.69
N GLU A 123 13.62 4.62 5.19
CA GLU A 123 14.10 4.31 3.84
C GLU A 123 14.34 2.81 3.66
N TYR A 124 15.08 2.15 4.55
CA TYR A 124 15.25 0.69 4.49
C TYR A 124 13.92 -0.06 4.52
N THR A 125 12.99 0.40 5.36
CA THR A 125 11.66 -0.21 5.53
C THR A 125 10.78 -0.07 4.30
N LEU A 126 10.75 1.12 3.66
CA LEU A 126 9.85 1.40 2.54
C LEU A 126 10.46 1.06 1.18
N HIS A 127 11.74 1.46 0.94
CA HIS A 127 12.39 1.22 -0.35
C HIS A 127 12.74 -0.25 -0.57
N LEU A 128 13.33 -0.89 0.45
CA LEU A 128 13.90 -2.24 0.37
C LEU A 128 13.05 -3.28 1.10
N SER A 129 11.99 -2.84 1.78
CA SER A 129 11.15 -3.74 2.59
C SER A 129 11.89 -4.48 3.70
N ASP A 130 12.93 -3.87 4.28
CA ASP A 130 13.79 -4.45 5.31
C ASP A 130 13.00 -4.82 6.58
N ASN A 131 13.14 -6.06 7.04
CA ASN A 131 12.38 -6.58 8.19
C ASN A 131 12.98 -6.13 9.52
N ASN A 132 14.31 -6.11 9.65
CA ASN A 132 14.95 -5.65 10.89
C ASN A 132 14.73 -4.13 11.10
N ALA A 133 14.85 -3.33 10.04
CA ALA A 133 14.53 -1.89 10.12
C ALA A 133 13.09 -1.67 10.57
N CYS A 134 12.15 -2.48 10.05
CA CYS A 134 10.76 -2.46 10.49
C CYS A 134 10.62 -2.79 11.99
N ASP A 135 11.22 -3.86 12.47
CA ASP A 135 11.08 -4.27 13.86
C ASP A 135 11.77 -3.29 14.82
N ILE A 136 12.88 -2.66 14.41
CA ILE A 136 13.51 -1.55 15.15
C ILE A 136 12.54 -0.35 15.26
N LEU A 137 11.83 0.01 14.20
CA LEU A 137 10.83 1.08 14.22
C LEU A 137 9.62 0.71 15.11
N PHE A 138 9.17 -0.56 15.12
CA PHE A 138 8.16 -1.02 16.07
C PHE A 138 8.65 -0.89 17.51
N LYS A 139 9.86 -1.34 17.81
CA LYS A 139 10.47 -1.19 19.13
C LYS A 139 10.52 0.28 19.57
N PHE A 140 10.89 1.18 18.65
CA PHE A 140 10.95 2.62 18.90
C PHE A 140 9.57 3.22 19.23
N THR A 141 8.51 2.83 18.54
CA THR A 141 7.16 3.40 18.72
C THR A 141 6.33 2.70 19.79
N GLY A 142 6.79 1.58 20.36
CA GLY A 142 6.07 0.81 21.38
C GLY A 142 5.27 -0.38 20.85
N GLY A 143 5.60 -0.86 19.63
CA GLY A 143 5.10 -2.11 19.05
C GLY A 143 4.00 -1.95 18.00
N PRO A 144 3.62 -3.07 17.36
CA PRO A 144 2.61 -3.09 16.29
C PRO A 144 1.25 -2.50 16.68
N THR A 145 0.84 -2.71 17.95
CA THR A 145 -0.43 -2.20 18.49
C THR A 145 -0.51 -0.67 18.49
N MET A 146 0.62 0.02 18.57
CA MET A 146 0.65 1.49 18.46
C MET A 146 0.37 1.95 17.02
N THR A 147 0.87 1.22 16.04
CA THR A 147 0.53 1.43 14.63
C THR A 147 -0.96 1.18 14.40
N ASP A 148 -1.50 0.04 14.84
CA ASP A 148 -2.93 -0.28 14.74
C ASP A 148 -3.80 0.83 15.33
N ARG A 149 -3.49 1.27 16.55
CA ARG A 149 -4.23 2.35 17.23
C ARG A 149 -4.17 3.68 16.45
N TYR A 150 -3.01 4.04 15.94
CA TYR A 150 -2.87 5.27 15.17
C TYR A 150 -3.71 5.23 13.88
N ILE A 151 -3.64 4.15 13.11
CA ILE A 151 -4.41 4.02 11.87
C ILE A 151 -5.92 4.04 12.16
N ARG A 152 -6.39 3.39 13.24
CA ARG A 152 -7.80 3.51 13.68
C ARG A 152 -8.19 4.94 14.02
N SER A 153 -7.28 5.73 14.57
CA SER A 153 -7.55 7.15 14.85
C SER A 153 -7.76 8.00 13.57
N LEU A 154 -7.33 7.49 12.42
CA LEU A 154 -7.60 8.09 11.12
C LEU A 154 -9.00 7.75 10.57
N GLY A 155 -9.75 6.88 11.26
CA GLY A 155 -11.08 6.42 10.86
C GLY A 155 -11.08 5.10 10.07
N VAL A 156 -9.93 4.50 9.83
CA VAL A 156 -9.81 3.19 9.14
C VAL A 156 -10.00 2.06 10.16
N ASN A 157 -10.84 1.07 9.87
CA ASN A 157 -11.21 0.05 10.85
C ASN A 157 -11.07 -1.41 10.36
N ASP A 158 -11.19 -1.67 9.05
CA ASP A 158 -11.21 -3.03 8.49
C ASP A 158 -9.78 -3.56 8.23
N PHE A 159 -8.96 -3.56 9.27
CA PHE A 159 -7.59 -4.09 9.27
C PHE A 159 -7.18 -4.54 10.68
N SER A 160 -6.03 -5.21 10.78
CA SER A 160 -5.38 -5.57 12.04
C SER A 160 -3.86 -5.63 11.85
N ILE A 161 -3.11 -5.04 12.79
CA ILE A 161 -1.64 -5.12 12.85
C ILE A 161 -1.26 -5.46 14.29
N GLN A 162 -0.88 -6.70 14.54
CA GLN A 162 -0.64 -7.25 15.88
C GLN A 162 0.78 -7.79 16.06
N TYR A 163 1.44 -8.21 15.00
CA TYR A 163 2.69 -8.96 15.04
C TYR A 163 3.80 -8.22 14.30
N THR A 164 5.03 -8.41 14.79
CA THR A 164 6.27 -7.95 14.18
C THR A 164 6.67 -8.86 13.01
N GLU A 165 7.69 -8.44 12.22
CA GLU A 165 8.26 -9.32 11.18
C GLU A 165 8.91 -10.56 11.80
N ASP A 166 9.59 -10.43 12.96
CA ASP A 166 10.20 -11.55 13.68
C ASP A 166 9.14 -12.57 14.18
N ASP A 167 7.99 -12.07 14.71
CA ASP A 167 6.89 -12.93 15.14
C ASP A 167 6.36 -13.76 13.95
N MET A 168 6.09 -13.10 12.81
CA MET A 168 5.59 -13.76 11.61
C MET A 168 6.61 -14.72 10.99
N HIS A 169 7.90 -14.40 11.07
CA HIS A 169 8.97 -15.28 10.60
C HIS A 169 9.06 -16.57 11.45
N ARG A 170 8.90 -16.45 12.78
CA ARG A 170 8.87 -17.62 13.69
C ARG A 170 7.63 -18.48 13.53
N ASN A 171 6.52 -17.89 13.12
CA ASN A 171 5.27 -18.59 12.88
C ASN A 171 4.52 -17.95 11.70
N LEU A 172 4.62 -18.55 10.53
CA LEU A 172 4.02 -18.05 9.29
C LEU A 172 2.50 -17.84 9.36
N ASN A 173 1.80 -18.59 10.23
CA ASN A 173 0.36 -18.42 10.42
C ASN A 173 0.01 -17.05 11.01
N LEU A 174 0.91 -16.40 11.75
CA LEU A 174 0.70 -15.06 12.28
C LEU A 174 0.63 -13.99 11.17
N GLY A 175 1.15 -14.31 9.98
CA GLY A 175 0.99 -13.46 8.81
C GLY A 175 -0.47 -13.23 8.41
N TYR A 176 -1.36 -14.19 8.67
CA TYR A 176 -2.79 -14.05 8.43
C TYR A 176 -3.51 -13.15 9.45
N GLU A 177 -2.89 -12.92 10.61
CA GLU A 177 -3.44 -12.07 11.67
C GLU A 177 -3.11 -10.58 11.47
N ASN A 178 -2.05 -10.28 10.68
CA ASN A 178 -1.77 -8.95 10.15
C ASN A 178 -2.49 -8.80 8.80
N TRP A 179 -3.72 -8.33 8.80
CA TRP A 179 -4.60 -8.32 7.63
C TRP A 179 -5.23 -6.95 7.38
N SER A 180 -5.71 -6.75 6.16
CA SER A 180 -6.55 -5.62 5.78
C SER A 180 -7.56 -6.04 4.72
N THR A 181 -8.64 -5.26 4.57
CA THR A 181 -9.38 -5.22 3.31
C THR A 181 -8.65 -4.31 2.32
N PRO A 182 -8.77 -4.51 0.99
CA PRO A 182 -8.18 -3.62 0.02
C PRO A 182 -8.59 -2.16 0.20
N LEU A 183 -9.86 -1.89 0.49
CA LEU A 183 -10.37 -0.52 0.69
C LEU A 183 -9.75 0.14 1.92
N ALA A 184 -9.62 -0.58 3.03
CA ALA A 184 -9.03 -0.02 4.23
C ALA A 184 -7.58 0.43 3.99
N THR A 185 -6.78 -0.35 3.24
CA THR A 185 -5.43 0.08 2.86
C THR A 185 -5.45 1.25 1.87
N ALA A 186 -6.40 1.29 0.93
CA ALA A 186 -6.55 2.43 0.03
C ALA A 186 -6.91 3.72 0.79
N GLU A 187 -7.75 3.64 1.82
CA GLU A 187 -8.08 4.77 2.70
C GLU A 187 -6.86 5.29 3.47
N VAL A 188 -5.93 4.41 3.88
CA VAL A 188 -4.65 4.83 4.49
C VAL A 188 -3.80 5.62 3.51
N ILE A 189 -3.70 5.17 2.26
CA ILE A 189 -2.98 5.89 1.20
C ILE A 189 -3.66 7.24 0.92
N GLU A 190 -4.99 7.27 0.81
CA GLU A 190 -5.74 8.52 0.62
C GLU A 190 -5.53 9.50 1.79
N ALA A 191 -5.49 9.02 3.04
CA ALA A 191 -5.18 9.86 4.18
C ALA A 191 -3.79 10.51 4.06
N LEU A 192 -2.76 9.76 3.63
CA LEU A 192 -1.42 10.29 3.35
C LEU A 192 -1.44 11.35 2.25
N LEU A 193 -2.23 11.16 1.19
CA LEU A 193 -2.26 12.06 0.03
C LEU A 193 -3.08 13.34 0.25
N THR A 194 -4.13 13.28 1.09
CA THR A 194 -5.15 14.34 1.16
C THR A 194 -5.25 15.05 2.49
N ARG A 195 -4.74 14.45 3.58
CA ARG A 195 -4.83 15.03 4.93
C ARG A 195 -3.47 15.54 5.39
N THR A 196 -3.46 16.51 6.29
CA THR A 196 -2.26 16.89 7.05
C THR A 196 -2.17 16.03 8.30
N LEU A 197 -1.40 14.94 8.24
CA LEU A 197 -1.24 13.98 9.33
C LEU A 197 -0.24 14.48 10.39
N PHE A 198 0.90 14.97 9.91
CA PHE A 198 1.98 15.54 10.71
C PHE A 198 2.66 16.67 9.91
N ASP A 199 3.85 17.10 10.30
CA ASP A 199 4.53 18.17 9.57
C ASP A 199 4.83 17.80 8.11
N LYS A 200 4.78 18.81 7.25
CA LYS A 200 4.89 18.62 5.79
C LYS A 200 6.21 17.94 5.36
N PRO A 201 7.40 18.31 5.88
CA PRO A 201 8.64 17.65 5.48
C PRO A 201 8.64 16.13 5.70
N HIS A 202 8.17 15.66 6.86
CA HIS A 202 8.10 14.23 7.14
C HIS A 202 7.05 13.52 6.28
N GLN A 203 5.91 14.16 6.03
CA GLN A 203 4.86 13.58 5.18
C GLN A 203 5.29 13.46 3.72
N GLU A 204 5.92 14.50 3.16
CA GLU A 204 6.47 14.44 1.81
C GLU A 204 7.61 13.41 1.69
N PHE A 205 8.45 13.28 2.72
CA PHE A 205 9.49 12.26 2.75
C PHE A 205 8.90 10.84 2.66
N ILE A 206 7.81 10.54 3.37
CA ILE A 206 7.15 9.21 3.29
C ILE A 206 6.56 9.00 1.89
N LYS A 207 5.95 10.03 1.28
CA LYS A 207 5.46 9.93 -0.10
C LYS A 207 6.58 9.64 -1.09
N GLU A 208 7.71 10.35 -0.97
CA GLU A 208 8.88 10.15 -1.81
C GLU A 208 9.47 8.75 -1.63
N ALA A 209 9.49 8.24 -0.39
CA ALA A 209 9.94 6.89 -0.10
C ALA A 209 9.09 5.82 -0.79
N LEU A 210 7.79 6.06 -1.00
CA LEU A 210 6.93 5.18 -1.79
C LEU A 210 7.22 5.29 -3.30
N VAL A 211 7.51 6.49 -3.79
CA VAL A 211 7.85 6.73 -5.21
C VAL A 211 9.17 6.06 -5.59
N THR A 212 10.12 6.01 -4.66
CA THR A 212 11.43 5.40 -4.86
C THR A 212 11.52 3.95 -4.37
N CYS A 213 10.39 3.29 -4.16
CA CYS A 213 10.32 1.87 -3.80
C CYS A 213 11.02 0.98 -4.85
N GLN A 214 11.86 0.04 -4.40
CA GLN A 214 12.69 -0.80 -5.27
C GLN A 214 12.18 -2.25 -5.36
N THR A 215 11.10 -2.59 -4.66
CA THR A 215 10.53 -3.95 -4.66
C THR A 215 9.32 -4.05 -5.59
N GLY A 216 9.03 -5.24 -6.12
CA GLY A 216 7.82 -5.53 -6.89
C GLY A 216 7.73 -4.83 -8.24
N THR A 217 8.86 -4.70 -8.94
CA THR A 217 8.93 -4.07 -10.28
C THR A 217 8.10 -4.80 -11.33
N SER A 218 7.67 -6.04 -11.06
CA SER A 218 6.76 -6.86 -11.87
C SER A 218 5.27 -6.71 -11.53
N ARG A 219 4.90 -5.81 -10.57
CA ARG A 219 3.53 -5.64 -10.07
C ARG A 219 2.88 -4.36 -10.61
N ILE A 220 2.32 -3.49 -9.72
CA ILE A 220 1.62 -2.25 -10.14
C ILE A 220 2.44 -1.42 -11.11
N VAL A 221 3.74 -1.28 -10.90
CA VAL A 221 4.62 -0.43 -11.72
C VAL A 221 4.94 -1.03 -13.09
N TYR A 222 4.84 -2.35 -13.25
CA TYR A 222 5.27 -3.04 -14.48
C TYR A 222 4.66 -2.48 -15.77
N PRO A 223 3.33 -2.36 -15.91
CA PRO A 223 2.71 -1.82 -17.13
C PRO A 223 2.84 -0.29 -17.24
N LEU A 224 3.40 0.38 -16.22
CA LEU A 224 3.47 1.83 -16.13
C LEU A 224 4.89 2.39 -16.39
N GLN A 225 5.89 1.53 -16.57
CA GLN A 225 7.31 1.94 -16.69
C GLN A 225 7.56 2.95 -17.82
N ASP A 226 6.87 2.79 -18.96
CA ASP A 226 6.99 3.67 -20.14
C ASP A 226 5.90 4.74 -20.21
N LYS A 227 5.13 4.92 -19.13
CA LYS A 227 4.04 5.90 -19.06
C LYS A 227 4.51 7.17 -18.35
N GLN A 228 3.94 8.30 -18.75
CA GLN A 228 4.22 9.59 -18.10
C GLN A 228 3.36 9.73 -16.83
N VAL A 229 3.65 8.93 -15.82
CA VAL A 229 2.97 8.94 -14.52
C VAL A 229 3.97 8.81 -13.39
N THR A 230 3.63 9.34 -12.23
CA THR A 230 4.35 9.06 -10.98
C THR A 230 3.66 7.93 -10.24
N VAL A 231 4.40 6.91 -9.85
CA VAL A 231 3.87 5.77 -9.08
C VAL A 231 4.59 5.73 -7.73
N GLY A 232 3.81 5.75 -6.66
CA GLY A 232 4.32 5.48 -5.31
C GLY A 232 3.62 4.26 -4.74
N HIS A 233 4.38 3.26 -4.25
CA HIS A 233 3.78 2.01 -3.82
C HIS A 233 4.55 1.31 -2.70
N LYS A 234 3.90 0.34 -2.05
CA LYS A 234 4.50 -0.60 -1.10
C LYS A 234 4.02 -2.00 -1.37
N THR A 235 4.96 -2.93 -1.51
CA THR A 235 4.69 -4.34 -1.76
C THR A 235 4.64 -5.17 -0.47
N GLY A 236 3.96 -6.31 -0.55
CA GLY A 236 3.99 -7.37 0.43
C GLY A 236 4.21 -8.73 -0.24
N THR A 237 5.11 -9.55 0.30
CA THR A 237 5.44 -10.87 -0.23
C THR A 237 5.51 -11.85 0.93
N GLY A 238 4.69 -12.88 0.88
CA GLY A 238 4.66 -13.98 1.84
C GLY A 238 5.30 -15.24 1.27
N ASP A 239 5.71 -16.12 2.17
CA ASP A 239 6.18 -17.47 1.86
C ASP A 239 5.02 -18.39 1.42
N ARG A 240 5.32 -19.65 1.15
CA ARG A 240 4.30 -20.67 0.95
C ARG A 240 3.83 -21.25 2.28
N ASN A 241 2.52 -21.42 2.41
CA ASN A 241 1.91 -22.10 3.55
C ASN A 241 2.13 -23.64 3.45
N THR A 242 1.68 -24.37 4.45
CA THR A 242 1.80 -25.84 4.51
C THR A 242 1.07 -26.58 3.38
N SER A 243 0.13 -25.94 2.70
CA SER A 243 -0.56 -26.46 1.51
C SER A 243 0.17 -26.11 0.20
N GLY A 244 1.35 -25.47 0.27
CA GLY A 244 2.14 -25.06 -0.89
C GLY A 244 1.65 -23.80 -1.61
N GLN A 245 0.63 -23.10 -1.05
CA GLN A 245 0.09 -21.87 -1.60
C GLN A 245 0.91 -20.67 -1.13
N LEU A 246 1.12 -19.67 -1.98
CA LEU A 246 1.67 -18.37 -1.59
C LEU A 246 0.69 -17.68 -0.63
N ILE A 247 1.11 -17.41 0.60
CA ILE A 247 0.28 -16.80 1.65
C ILE A 247 -0.32 -15.49 1.17
N ALA A 248 0.50 -14.60 0.64
CA ALA A 248 0.05 -13.38 -0.04
C ALA A 248 1.13 -12.78 -0.92
N ILE A 249 0.69 -12.23 -2.06
CA ILE A 249 1.48 -11.37 -2.94
C ILE A 249 0.66 -10.11 -3.17
N ASN A 250 1.16 -8.98 -2.70
CA ASN A 250 0.40 -7.74 -2.59
C ASN A 250 1.14 -6.57 -3.20
N ASP A 251 0.38 -5.59 -3.67
CA ASP A 251 0.90 -4.26 -3.96
C ASP A 251 -0.18 -3.21 -3.69
N ALA A 252 0.21 -2.09 -3.10
CA ALA A 252 -0.68 -1.00 -2.72
C ALA A 252 0.00 0.35 -2.96
N GLY A 253 -0.64 1.22 -3.73
CA GLY A 253 -0.01 2.47 -4.11
C GLY A 253 -0.95 3.48 -4.74
N PHE A 254 -0.37 4.54 -5.25
CA PHE A 254 -1.05 5.58 -6.01
C PHE A 254 -0.34 5.81 -7.34
N VAL A 255 -1.12 6.24 -8.32
CA VAL A 255 -0.64 6.66 -9.65
C VAL A 255 -1.13 8.08 -9.90
N GLN A 256 -0.21 8.98 -10.21
CA GLN A 256 -0.50 10.39 -10.48
C GLN A 256 -0.13 10.74 -11.91
N PHE A 257 -1.08 11.32 -12.64
CA PHE A 257 -0.92 11.81 -14.00
C PHE A 257 -0.37 13.25 -14.01
N PRO A 258 0.31 13.69 -15.10
CA PRO A 258 0.82 15.05 -15.23
C PRO A 258 -0.26 16.14 -15.15
N ASN A 259 -1.49 15.82 -15.52
CA ASN A 259 -2.64 16.73 -15.46
C ASN A 259 -3.24 16.91 -14.06
N GLY A 260 -2.65 16.25 -13.04
CA GLY A 260 -3.09 16.30 -11.65
C GLY A 260 -4.15 15.26 -11.26
N HIS A 261 -4.73 14.54 -12.21
CA HIS A 261 -5.58 13.38 -11.88
C HIS A 261 -4.74 12.27 -11.23
N ARG A 262 -5.36 11.47 -10.39
CA ARG A 262 -4.71 10.33 -9.74
C ARG A 262 -5.70 9.22 -9.41
N TYR A 263 -5.17 8.05 -9.20
CA TYR A 263 -5.91 6.98 -8.54
C TYR A 263 -5.03 6.27 -7.51
N THR A 264 -5.67 5.80 -6.45
CA THR A 264 -5.11 4.82 -5.52
C THR A 264 -5.53 3.44 -5.98
N LEU A 265 -4.60 2.49 -6.00
CA LEU A 265 -4.82 1.10 -6.37
C LEU A 265 -4.23 0.18 -5.31
N VAL A 266 -5.05 -0.72 -4.79
CA VAL A 266 -4.63 -1.81 -3.91
C VAL A 266 -5.05 -3.12 -4.54
N VAL A 267 -4.09 -4.03 -4.72
CA VAL A 267 -4.33 -5.40 -5.18
C VAL A 267 -3.70 -6.36 -4.20
N PHE A 268 -4.53 -7.15 -3.55
CA PHE A 268 -4.12 -8.21 -2.63
C PHE A 268 -4.45 -9.57 -3.22
N VAL A 269 -3.45 -10.44 -3.27
CA VAL A 269 -3.59 -11.82 -3.74
C VAL A 269 -3.22 -12.74 -2.59
N LYS A 270 -4.17 -13.60 -2.17
CA LYS A 270 -4.05 -14.51 -1.03
C LYS A 270 -4.19 -15.95 -1.47
N ASP A 271 -3.46 -16.84 -0.80
CA ASP A 271 -3.52 -18.30 -0.96
C ASP A 271 -3.40 -18.75 -2.43
N SER A 272 -2.49 -18.11 -3.17
CA SER A 272 -2.27 -18.41 -4.59
C SER A 272 -1.63 -19.78 -4.79
N GLN A 273 -2.23 -20.58 -5.67
CA GLN A 273 -1.71 -21.86 -6.13
C GLN A 273 -0.81 -21.72 -7.37
N GLU A 274 -0.71 -20.50 -7.90
CA GLU A 274 0.12 -20.21 -9.07
C GLU A 274 1.60 -20.06 -8.69
N SER A 275 2.46 -19.89 -9.70
CA SER A 275 3.85 -19.49 -9.50
C SER A 275 3.94 -18.08 -8.91
N MET A 276 5.12 -17.70 -8.42
CA MET A 276 5.36 -16.31 -7.99
C MET A 276 5.15 -15.34 -9.16
N GLU A 277 5.72 -15.68 -10.33
CA GLU A 277 5.63 -14.87 -11.54
C GLU A 277 4.18 -14.69 -12.02
N ASP A 278 3.40 -15.78 -12.10
CA ASP A 278 1.99 -15.70 -12.51
C ASP A 278 1.16 -14.92 -11.50
N THR A 279 1.46 -15.05 -10.19
CA THR A 279 0.75 -14.30 -9.15
C THR A 279 1.07 -12.80 -9.23
N GLU A 280 2.31 -12.42 -9.51
CA GLU A 280 2.70 -11.02 -9.75
C GLU A 280 2.05 -10.46 -11.03
N ALA A 281 1.93 -11.29 -12.07
CA ALA A 281 1.27 -10.93 -13.32
C ALA A 281 -0.23 -10.61 -13.14
N ILE A 282 -0.92 -11.24 -12.16
CA ILE A 282 -2.30 -10.87 -11.80
C ILE A 282 -2.35 -9.39 -11.41
N ILE A 283 -1.42 -8.95 -10.57
CA ILE A 283 -1.36 -7.54 -10.11
C ILE A 283 -1.06 -6.61 -11.28
N ALA A 284 -0.09 -6.96 -12.12
CA ALA A 284 0.28 -6.16 -13.29
C ALA A 284 -0.88 -6.01 -14.28
N GLN A 285 -1.63 -7.08 -14.55
CA GLN A 285 -2.78 -7.03 -15.45
C GLN A 285 -3.92 -6.16 -14.90
N ILE A 286 -4.20 -6.24 -13.59
CA ILE A 286 -5.18 -5.35 -12.95
C ILE A 286 -4.70 -3.90 -13.04
N SER A 287 -3.43 -3.63 -12.79
CA SER A 287 -2.84 -2.29 -12.93
C SER A 287 -3.01 -1.73 -14.34
N GLU A 288 -2.77 -2.55 -15.38
CA GLU A 288 -2.97 -2.14 -16.78
C GLU A 288 -4.45 -1.84 -17.07
N MET A 289 -5.39 -2.67 -16.61
CA MET A 289 -6.84 -2.42 -16.77
C MET A 289 -7.25 -1.08 -16.15
N VAL A 290 -6.75 -0.80 -14.94
CA VAL A 290 -7.03 0.46 -14.24
C VAL A 290 -6.42 1.63 -15.00
N TYR A 291 -5.15 1.55 -15.38
CA TYR A 291 -4.50 2.60 -16.16
C TYR A 291 -5.27 2.91 -17.47
N GLN A 292 -5.66 1.89 -18.21
CA GLN A 292 -6.43 2.06 -19.45
C GLN A 292 -7.79 2.73 -19.23
N ALA A 293 -8.42 2.46 -18.09
CA ALA A 293 -9.68 3.12 -17.74
C ALA A 293 -9.50 4.61 -17.40
N PHE A 294 -8.36 5.02 -16.81
CA PHE A 294 -8.12 6.39 -16.37
C PHE A 294 -7.27 7.24 -17.31
N SER A 295 -6.52 6.65 -18.24
CA SER A 295 -5.69 7.35 -19.21
C SER A 295 -6.48 7.91 -20.40
N LYS A 296 -7.69 7.43 -20.61
CA LYS A 296 -8.58 7.96 -21.66
C LYS A 296 -9.32 9.20 -21.14
N PRO A 297 -9.43 10.25 -21.95
CA PRO A 297 -10.14 11.49 -21.58
C PRO A 297 -11.64 11.27 -21.34
#